data_3b60f640558a2455d38723180883a970
#
_entry.id   3b60f640558a2455d38723180883a970
#
_cell.length_a   1.000
_cell.length_b   1.000
_cell.length_c   1.000
_cell.angle_alpha   90.00
_cell.angle_beta   90.00
_cell.angle_gamma   90.00
#
_symmetry.space_group_name_H-M   'P 1'
#
loop_
_entity.id
_entity.type
_entity.pdbx_description
1 polymer ?
#
loop_
_entity_poly.entity_id
_entity_poly.type
_entity_poly.pdbx_seq_one_letter_code
_entity_poly.pdbx_strand_id
1 'polypeptide(L)'
;MHELVLKTKALGFETRLVQCDLSLSYERFISKSKRSLAILEEFDLLNSGFDFSRLKVENDTLELLKAMYLKLEKLESLLLKEKLLELEQDNRIIALGHGLICVKKQSLIVPQTYYGRCVLEGKILAFFGVARDKSVLEITRMHALDIKRYDSFIVHSERKGLKL
;
A
#
# COMPACT_ATOMS: atom_id res chain seq x y z
N MET A 1 19.99 3.07 2.43
CA MET A 1 19.16 3.08 3.65
C MET A 1 19.49 4.22 4.61
N HIS A 2 20.73 4.41 5.04
CA HIS A 2 21.09 5.46 6.01
C HIS A 2 20.64 6.87 5.56
N GLU A 3 20.83 7.23 4.32
CA GLU A 3 20.40 8.51 3.75
C GLU A 3 18.86 8.69 3.80
N LEU A 4 18.10 7.64 3.48
CA LEU A 4 16.63 7.67 3.58
C LEU A 4 16.15 7.86 5.01
N VAL A 5 16.79 7.19 5.98
CA VAL A 5 16.47 7.34 7.40
C VAL A 5 16.74 8.77 7.87
N LEU A 6 17.87 9.37 7.49
CA LEU A 6 18.16 10.77 7.82
C LEU A 6 17.14 11.72 7.16
N LYS A 7 16.78 11.46 5.92
CA LYS A 7 15.81 12.24 5.16
C LYS A 7 14.42 12.20 5.80
N THR A 8 13.92 11.02 6.15
CA THR A 8 12.59 10.88 6.79
C THR A 8 12.57 11.53 8.17
N LYS A 9 13.64 11.43 8.95
CA LYS A 9 13.78 12.14 10.22
C LYS A 9 13.78 13.66 10.04
N ALA A 10 14.49 14.19 9.04
CA ALA A 10 14.49 15.61 8.72
C ALA A 10 13.10 16.13 8.33
N LEU A 11 12.25 15.27 7.77
CA LEU A 11 10.85 15.57 7.46
C LEU A 11 9.91 15.41 8.67
N GLY A 12 10.43 15.07 9.85
CA GLY A 12 9.66 14.92 11.09
C GLY A 12 9.05 13.54 11.32
N PHE A 13 9.46 12.52 10.57
CA PHE A 13 8.95 11.15 10.72
C PHE A 13 9.87 10.31 11.60
N GLU A 14 9.37 9.89 12.75
CA GLU A 14 10.07 8.98 13.68
C GLU A 14 9.64 7.52 13.42
N THR A 15 9.77 7.05 12.19
CA THR A 15 9.43 5.67 11.83
C THR A 15 10.65 4.89 11.42
N ARG A 16 10.63 3.59 11.70
CA ARG A 16 11.62 2.67 11.15
C ARG A 16 11.28 2.37 9.70
N LEU A 17 12.32 2.28 8.87
CA LEU A 17 12.19 1.93 7.48
C LEU A 17 12.63 0.48 7.25
N VAL A 18 11.80 -0.29 6.60
CA VAL A 18 12.14 -1.64 6.11
C VAL A 18 12.42 -1.59 4.63
N GLN A 19 13.54 -2.18 4.23
CA GLN A 19 13.92 -2.26 2.82
C GLN A 19 13.02 -3.27 2.10
N CYS A 20 12.57 -2.90 0.91
CA CYS A 20 11.77 -3.74 0.03
C CYS A 20 12.07 -3.43 -1.43
N ASP A 21 11.48 -4.18 -2.34
CA ASP A 21 11.51 -3.92 -3.77
C ASP A 21 10.16 -4.27 -4.38
N LEU A 22 9.25 -3.28 -4.40
CA LEU A 22 7.87 -3.45 -4.88
C LEU A 22 7.62 -2.53 -6.07
N SER A 23 6.80 -3.00 -7.02
CA SER A 23 6.32 -2.15 -8.11
C SER A 23 5.25 -1.19 -7.59
N LEU A 24 5.32 0.05 -8.03
CA LEU A 24 4.38 1.12 -7.73
C LEU A 24 3.88 1.72 -9.04
N SER A 25 2.57 1.69 -9.27
CA SER A 25 1.91 2.50 -10.30
C SER A 25 1.17 3.65 -9.61
N TYR A 26 1.28 4.87 -10.13
CA TYR A 26 0.72 6.04 -9.48
C TYR A 26 0.44 7.17 -10.44
N GLU A 27 -0.45 8.08 -10.06
CA GLU A 27 -0.71 9.33 -10.77
C GLU A 27 -1.09 10.45 -9.82
N ARG A 28 -0.98 11.71 -10.27
CA ARG A 28 -1.44 12.86 -9.48
C ARG A 28 -2.95 12.82 -9.33
N PHE A 29 -3.41 12.99 -8.11
CA PHE A 29 -4.82 13.08 -7.81
C PHE A 29 -5.26 14.55 -7.81
N ILE A 30 -6.10 14.92 -8.79
CA ILE A 30 -6.68 16.25 -8.90
C ILE A 30 -8.18 16.10 -8.65
N SER A 31 -8.66 16.63 -7.52
CA SER A 31 -10.08 16.58 -7.16
C SER A 31 -10.97 17.25 -8.20
N LYS A 32 -12.25 16.81 -8.29
CA LYS A 32 -13.27 17.36 -9.19
C LYS A 32 -13.00 17.20 -10.69
N SER A 33 -12.19 16.24 -11.10
CA SER A 33 -12.02 15.84 -12.50
C SER A 33 -12.81 14.56 -12.81
N LYS A 34 -13.07 14.28 -14.09
CA LYS A 34 -13.63 12.96 -14.49
C LYS A 34 -12.70 11.81 -14.07
N ARG A 35 -11.40 12.04 -14.14
CA ARG A 35 -10.38 11.07 -13.75
C ARG A 35 -10.43 10.78 -12.24
N SER A 36 -10.67 11.80 -11.40
CA SER A 36 -10.77 11.60 -9.96
C SER A 36 -11.96 10.72 -9.56
N LEU A 37 -13.07 10.78 -10.27
CA LEU A 37 -14.21 9.88 -10.03
C LEU A 37 -13.84 8.43 -10.34
N ALA A 38 -13.22 8.16 -11.48
CA ALA A 38 -12.75 6.82 -11.84
C ALA A 38 -11.74 6.25 -10.83
N ILE A 39 -10.83 7.09 -10.32
CA ILE A 39 -9.87 6.72 -9.27
C ILE A 39 -10.60 6.36 -7.96
N LEU A 40 -11.59 7.15 -7.55
CA LEU A 40 -12.36 6.87 -6.34
C LEU A 40 -13.18 5.58 -6.47
N GLU A 41 -13.79 5.34 -7.63
CA GLU A 41 -14.50 4.09 -7.92
C GLU A 41 -13.55 2.88 -7.86
N GLU A 42 -12.37 2.99 -8.44
CA GLU A 42 -11.35 1.93 -8.35
C GLU A 42 -10.88 1.72 -6.90
N PHE A 43 -10.63 2.80 -6.16
CA PHE A 43 -10.23 2.72 -4.76
C PHE A 43 -11.27 1.99 -3.93
N ASP A 44 -12.56 2.30 -4.11
CA ASP A 44 -13.65 1.63 -3.41
C ASP A 44 -13.82 0.17 -3.85
N LEU A 45 -13.63 -0.14 -5.14
CA LEU A 45 -13.64 -1.50 -5.68
C LEU A 45 -12.55 -2.38 -5.05
N LEU A 46 -11.37 -1.84 -4.80
CA LEU A 46 -10.25 -2.56 -4.20
C LEU A 46 -10.40 -2.76 -2.68
N ASN A 47 -11.45 -2.19 -2.05
CA ASN A 47 -11.79 -2.39 -0.65
C ASN A 47 -12.59 -3.69 -0.46
N SER A 48 -11.98 -4.82 -0.70
CA SER A 48 -12.61 -6.14 -0.64
C SER A 48 -12.19 -6.97 0.59
N GLY A 49 -11.77 -6.32 1.66
CA GLY A 49 -11.31 -7.02 2.85
C GLY A 49 -12.45 -7.52 3.74
N PHE A 50 -12.30 -8.70 4.36
CA PHE A 50 -13.19 -9.23 5.38
C PHE A 50 -12.47 -9.39 6.72
N ASP A 51 -13.09 -8.91 7.80
CA ASP A 51 -12.55 -9.02 9.16
C ASP A 51 -13.07 -10.28 9.85
N PHE A 52 -12.26 -11.34 9.84
CA PHE A 52 -12.58 -12.62 10.48
C PHE A 52 -12.63 -12.56 12.00
N SER A 53 -12.08 -11.54 12.65
CA SER A 53 -12.09 -11.39 14.11
C SER A 53 -13.49 -11.26 14.70
N ARG A 54 -14.47 -10.89 13.87
CA ARG A 54 -15.89 -10.76 14.24
C ARG A 54 -16.69 -12.05 14.13
N LEU A 55 -16.12 -13.11 13.56
CA LEU A 55 -16.80 -14.40 13.43
C LEU A 55 -16.68 -15.20 14.72
N LYS A 56 -17.82 -15.67 15.22
CA LYS A 56 -17.93 -16.62 16.34
C LYS A 56 -18.19 -18.00 15.78
N VAL A 57 -17.14 -18.68 15.31
CA VAL A 57 -17.20 -20.04 14.77
C VAL A 57 -16.10 -20.89 15.38
N GLU A 58 -16.24 -22.22 15.31
CA GLU A 58 -15.21 -23.15 15.76
C GLU A 58 -13.90 -22.92 14.99
N ASN A 59 -12.75 -23.19 15.65
CA ASN A 59 -11.42 -22.91 15.09
C ASN A 59 -11.19 -23.59 13.73
N ASP A 60 -11.58 -24.85 13.57
CA ASP A 60 -11.38 -25.59 12.31
C ASP A 60 -12.21 -24.98 11.16
N THR A 61 -13.45 -24.57 11.45
CA THR A 61 -14.31 -23.86 10.49
C THR A 61 -13.71 -22.50 10.14
N LEU A 62 -13.19 -21.78 11.12
CA LEU A 62 -12.54 -20.49 10.91
C LEU A 62 -11.30 -20.61 10.00
N GLU A 63 -10.46 -21.62 10.23
CA GLU A 63 -9.27 -21.86 9.39
C GLU A 63 -9.63 -22.23 7.96
N LEU A 64 -10.69 -23.05 7.79
CA LEU A 64 -11.20 -23.39 6.46
C LEU A 64 -11.73 -22.15 5.73
N LEU A 65 -12.51 -21.29 6.41
CA LEU A 65 -13.05 -20.06 5.86
C LEU A 65 -11.93 -19.09 5.45
N LYS A 66 -10.90 -18.94 6.28
CA LYS A 66 -9.71 -18.13 5.96
C LYS A 66 -9.00 -18.68 4.72
N ALA A 67 -8.79 -19.98 4.63
CA ALA A 67 -8.13 -20.62 3.49
C ALA A 67 -8.93 -20.42 2.18
N MET A 68 -10.25 -20.57 2.23
CA MET A 68 -11.13 -20.29 1.10
C MET A 68 -11.10 -18.82 0.69
N TYR A 69 -11.18 -17.92 1.66
CA TYR A 69 -11.12 -16.49 1.42
C TYR A 69 -9.82 -16.06 0.74
N LEU A 70 -8.67 -16.55 1.21
CA LEU A 70 -7.37 -16.28 0.59
C LEU A 70 -7.31 -16.76 -0.88
N LYS A 71 -7.93 -17.89 -1.20
CA LYS A 71 -8.03 -18.34 -2.59
C LYS A 71 -8.93 -17.44 -3.43
N LEU A 72 -10.06 -16.98 -2.88
CA LEU A 72 -10.96 -16.03 -3.54
C LEU A 72 -10.28 -14.68 -3.77
N GLU A 73 -9.55 -14.16 -2.79
CA GLU A 73 -8.76 -12.92 -2.95
C GLU A 73 -7.75 -13.02 -4.10
N LYS A 74 -7.07 -14.17 -4.24
CA LYS A 74 -6.14 -14.41 -5.34
C LYS A 74 -6.83 -14.41 -6.69
N LEU A 75 -7.98 -15.09 -6.80
CA LEU A 75 -8.77 -15.13 -8.02
C LEU A 75 -9.32 -13.74 -8.37
N GLU A 76 -9.85 -13.02 -7.40
CA GLU A 76 -10.31 -11.65 -7.55
C GLU A 76 -9.19 -10.73 -8.05
N SER A 77 -8.00 -10.81 -7.45
CA SER A 77 -6.83 -10.03 -7.87
C SER A 77 -6.42 -10.32 -9.32
N LEU A 78 -6.57 -11.55 -9.78
CA LEU A 78 -6.30 -11.91 -11.18
C LEU A 78 -7.34 -11.31 -12.13
N LEU A 79 -8.62 -11.37 -11.77
CA LEU A 79 -9.72 -10.81 -12.56
C LEU A 79 -9.70 -9.28 -12.60
N LEU A 80 -9.33 -8.66 -11.48
CA LEU A 80 -9.27 -7.20 -11.37
C LEU A 80 -8.13 -6.59 -12.19
N LYS A 81 -7.03 -7.32 -12.43
CA LYS A 81 -5.89 -6.80 -13.22
C LYS A 81 -6.30 -6.26 -14.60
N GLU A 82 -7.30 -6.86 -15.23
CA GLU A 82 -7.79 -6.45 -16.55
C GLU A 82 -8.73 -5.23 -16.49
N LYS A 83 -9.25 -4.91 -15.29
CA LYS A 83 -10.21 -3.80 -15.07
C LYS A 83 -9.60 -2.57 -14.42
N LEU A 84 -8.35 -2.69 -13.95
CA LEU A 84 -7.69 -1.58 -13.28
C LEU A 84 -7.38 -0.45 -14.25
N LEU A 85 -7.48 0.77 -13.74
CA LEU A 85 -7.08 1.96 -14.49
C LEU A 85 -5.59 1.88 -14.86
N GLU A 86 -5.26 2.28 -16.07
CA GLU A 86 -3.88 2.55 -16.43
C GLU A 86 -3.45 3.85 -15.77
N LEU A 87 -2.47 3.80 -14.86
CA LEU A 87 -1.94 4.96 -14.16
C LEU A 87 -0.76 5.55 -14.94
N GLU A 88 -0.59 6.88 -14.83
CA GLU A 88 0.35 7.63 -15.68
C GLU A 88 1.82 7.29 -15.46
N GLN A 89 2.20 6.81 -14.28
CA GLN A 89 3.60 6.65 -13.90
C GLN A 89 3.85 5.34 -13.16
N ASP A 90 5.04 4.78 -13.40
CA ASP A 90 5.58 3.63 -12.68
C ASP A 90 6.88 3.97 -11.97
N ASN A 91 7.05 3.40 -10.79
CA ASN A 91 8.24 3.53 -9.96
C ASN A 91 8.51 2.23 -9.18
N ARG A 92 9.55 2.21 -8.38
CA ARG A 92 9.86 1.14 -7.43
C ARG A 92 9.82 1.70 -6.02
N ILE A 93 9.15 0.99 -5.13
CA ILE A 93 9.22 1.24 -3.69
C ILE A 93 10.48 0.55 -3.19
N ILE A 94 11.37 1.30 -2.57
CA ILE A 94 12.65 0.81 -2.04
C ILE A 94 12.67 0.68 -0.52
N ALA A 95 11.75 1.36 0.16
CA ALA A 95 11.54 1.22 1.59
C ALA A 95 10.12 1.60 2.00
N LEU A 96 9.64 0.96 3.05
CA LEU A 96 8.36 1.24 3.71
C LEU A 96 8.59 1.59 5.17
N GLY A 97 7.80 2.53 5.67
CA GLY A 97 7.68 2.86 7.09
C GLY A 97 6.21 3.00 7.46
N HIS A 98 5.87 3.02 8.75
CA HIS A 98 4.48 3.24 9.16
C HIS A 98 3.95 4.57 8.58
N GLY A 99 3.01 4.45 7.66
CA GLY A 99 2.44 5.58 6.94
C GLY A 99 3.35 6.21 5.87
N LEU A 100 4.51 5.62 5.54
CA LEU A 100 5.46 6.16 4.58
C LEU A 100 5.87 5.18 3.49
N ILE A 101 5.98 5.70 2.28
CA ILE A 101 6.50 4.98 1.11
C ILE A 101 7.68 5.77 0.56
N CYS A 102 8.84 5.11 0.43
CA CYS A 102 10.02 5.68 -0.20
C CYS A 102 10.22 5.08 -1.60
N VAL A 103 10.31 5.93 -2.60
CA VAL A 103 10.42 5.53 -4.02
C VAL A 103 11.83 5.75 -4.57
N LYS A 104 12.20 4.94 -5.55
CA LYS A 104 13.53 4.95 -6.16
C LYS A 104 13.76 6.20 -7.02
N LYS A 105 12.83 6.49 -7.94
CA LYS A 105 12.94 7.66 -8.80
C LYS A 105 12.43 8.89 -8.05
N GLN A 106 13.20 9.96 -8.05
CA GLN A 106 12.85 11.24 -7.43
C GLN A 106 11.93 12.07 -8.35
N SER A 107 10.74 11.54 -8.62
CA SER A 107 9.78 12.10 -9.59
C SER A 107 8.55 12.74 -8.96
N LEU A 108 8.44 12.73 -7.63
CA LEU A 108 7.30 13.31 -6.94
C LEU A 108 7.40 14.84 -6.88
N ILE A 109 6.26 15.51 -7.00
CA ILE A 109 6.12 16.97 -6.89
C ILE A 109 5.52 17.28 -5.53
N VAL A 110 6.25 18.03 -4.71
CA VAL A 110 5.82 18.45 -3.37
C VAL A 110 4.97 19.72 -3.47
N PRO A 111 3.88 19.84 -2.76
CA PRO A 111 3.17 18.92 -1.85
C PRO A 111 1.97 18.20 -2.52
N GLN A 112 2.16 17.70 -3.73
CA GLN A 112 1.08 17.11 -4.53
C GLN A 112 0.52 15.82 -3.90
N THR A 113 -0.80 15.64 -4.02
CA THR A 113 -1.47 14.38 -3.68
C THR A 113 -1.38 13.40 -4.85
N TYR A 114 -1.15 12.14 -4.53
CA TYR A 114 -1.07 11.03 -5.47
C TYR A 114 -2.03 9.91 -5.09
N TYR A 115 -2.60 9.27 -6.08
CA TYR A 115 -3.19 7.95 -5.96
C TYR A 115 -2.17 6.92 -6.41
N GLY A 116 -2.01 5.84 -5.66
CA GLY A 116 -1.05 4.81 -5.98
C GLY A 116 -1.55 3.40 -5.66
N ARG A 117 -0.97 2.44 -6.35
CA ARG A 117 -1.18 1.01 -6.13
C ARG A 117 0.14 0.28 -6.09
N CYS A 118 0.26 -0.67 -5.18
CA CYS A 118 1.36 -1.63 -5.15
C CYS A 118 0.81 -3.04 -4.87
N VAL A 119 1.62 -4.04 -5.13
CA VAL A 119 1.31 -5.44 -4.77
C VAL A 119 2.13 -5.81 -3.57
N LEU A 120 1.46 -6.14 -2.47
CA LEU A 120 2.07 -6.59 -1.23
C LEU A 120 1.54 -7.98 -0.88
N GLU A 121 2.44 -8.95 -0.78
CA GLU A 121 2.10 -10.36 -0.48
C GLU A 121 0.96 -10.93 -1.37
N GLY A 122 0.99 -10.56 -2.65
CA GLY A 122 0.03 -11.03 -3.66
C GLY A 122 -1.29 -10.26 -3.71
N LYS A 123 -1.51 -9.27 -2.83
CA LYS A 123 -2.69 -8.40 -2.86
C LYS A 123 -2.36 -7.02 -3.40
N ILE A 124 -3.26 -6.47 -4.20
CA ILE A 124 -3.20 -5.08 -4.65
C ILE A 124 -3.65 -4.19 -3.50
N LEU A 125 -2.75 -3.31 -3.05
CA LEU A 125 -3.04 -2.24 -2.10
C LEU A 125 -3.18 -0.92 -2.83
N ALA A 126 -4.27 -0.22 -2.60
CA ALA A 126 -4.50 1.13 -3.11
C ALA A 126 -4.42 2.14 -1.99
N PHE A 127 -3.85 3.29 -2.27
CA PHE A 127 -3.69 4.35 -1.29
C PHE A 127 -3.71 5.75 -1.92
N PHE A 128 -4.02 6.73 -1.10
CA PHE A 128 -3.72 8.13 -1.38
C PHE A 128 -2.56 8.57 -0.50
N GLY A 129 -1.67 9.38 -1.04
CA GLY A 129 -0.53 9.92 -0.30
C GLY A 129 -0.15 11.31 -0.77
N VAL A 130 0.50 12.06 0.11
CA VAL A 130 1.03 13.39 -0.18
C VAL A 130 2.55 13.30 -0.29
N ALA A 131 3.11 13.87 -1.35
CA ALA A 131 4.56 13.98 -1.49
C ALA A 131 5.12 14.94 -0.43
N ARG A 132 5.99 14.44 0.44
CA ARG A 132 6.74 15.22 1.42
C ARG A 132 8.13 15.57 0.93
N ASP A 133 8.62 14.79 -0.01
CA ASP A 133 9.86 15.00 -0.75
C ASP A 133 9.75 14.37 -2.13
N LYS A 134 10.70 14.60 -3.02
CA LYS A 134 10.75 14.02 -4.37
C LYS A 134 10.77 12.49 -4.39
N SER A 135 11.06 11.85 -3.28
CA SER A 135 11.15 10.38 -3.12
C SER A 135 10.37 9.84 -1.92
N VAL A 136 9.60 10.66 -1.20
CA VAL A 136 8.87 10.26 0.00
C VAL A 136 7.40 10.65 -0.12
N LEU A 137 6.52 9.64 -0.03
CA LEU A 137 5.07 9.79 0.08
C LEU A 137 4.64 9.48 1.51
N GLU A 138 3.85 10.36 2.11
CA GLU A 138 3.09 10.08 3.32
C GLU A 138 1.71 9.58 2.94
N ILE A 139 1.34 8.39 3.41
CA ILE A 139 0.02 7.80 3.19
C ILE A 139 -1.01 8.59 4.00
N THR A 140 -2.01 9.13 3.33
CA THR A 140 -3.10 9.90 3.95
C THR A 140 -4.40 9.12 4.00
N ARG A 141 -4.59 8.15 3.10
CA ARG A 141 -5.79 7.31 3.06
C ARG A 141 -5.44 5.92 2.49
N MET A 142 -5.86 4.90 3.21
CA MET A 142 -5.81 3.50 2.82
C MET A 142 -6.97 2.78 3.51
N HIS A 143 -7.47 1.68 2.97
CA HIS A 143 -8.52 0.90 3.61
C HIS A 143 -8.03 0.26 4.93
N ALA A 144 -8.90 0.18 5.94
CA ALA A 144 -8.51 -0.24 7.29
C ALA A 144 -7.84 -1.62 7.35
N LEU A 145 -8.32 -2.59 6.55
CA LEU A 145 -7.71 -3.93 6.48
C LEU A 145 -6.36 -3.92 5.73
N ASP A 146 -6.22 -3.04 4.75
CA ASP A 146 -4.96 -2.87 4.04
C ASP A 146 -3.91 -2.18 4.91
N ILE A 147 -4.30 -1.24 5.77
CA ILE A 147 -3.41 -0.66 6.81
C ILE A 147 -2.88 -1.76 7.73
N LYS A 148 -3.76 -2.63 8.24
CA LYS A 148 -3.34 -3.75 9.10
C LYS A 148 -2.35 -4.67 8.40
N ARG A 149 -2.58 -4.99 7.12
CA ARG A 149 -1.68 -5.81 6.30
C ARG A 149 -0.34 -5.11 6.05
N TYR A 150 -0.38 -3.85 5.72
CA TYR A 150 0.79 -3.00 5.51
C TYR A 150 1.67 -2.92 6.77
N ASP A 151 1.07 -2.62 7.92
CA ASP A 151 1.78 -2.54 9.19
C ASP A 151 2.33 -3.91 9.63
N SER A 152 1.56 -4.98 9.44
CA SER A 152 2.01 -6.35 9.72
C SER A 152 3.23 -6.74 8.88
N PHE A 153 3.27 -6.35 7.61
CA PHE A 153 4.42 -6.57 6.74
C PHE A 153 5.67 -5.83 7.26
N ILE A 154 5.52 -4.56 7.69
CA ILE A 154 6.62 -3.78 8.27
C ILE A 154 7.17 -4.46 9.51
N VAL A 155 6.32 -4.79 10.48
CA VAL A 155 6.70 -5.46 11.73
C VAL A 155 7.38 -6.80 11.48
N HIS A 156 6.86 -7.60 10.53
CA HIS A 156 7.43 -8.88 10.18
C HIS A 156 8.82 -8.74 9.52
N SER A 157 8.97 -7.77 8.65
CA SER A 157 10.23 -7.47 7.97
C SER A 157 11.29 -6.93 8.92
N GLU A 158 10.91 -6.09 9.90
CA GLU A 158 11.80 -5.64 10.98
C GLU A 158 12.34 -6.82 11.78
N ARG A 159 11.47 -7.76 12.16
CA ARG A 159 11.88 -8.95 12.94
C ARG A 159 12.82 -9.86 12.15
N LYS A 160 12.66 -9.97 10.84
CA LYS A 160 13.60 -10.72 9.97
C LYS A 160 14.95 -10.01 9.88
N GLY A 161 14.99 -8.69 9.78
CA GLY A 161 16.22 -7.89 9.72
C GLY A 161 17.00 -7.89 11.05
N LEU A 162 16.33 -8.09 12.18
CA LEU A 162 16.96 -8.23 13.50
C LEU A 162 17.57 -9.62 13.75
N LYS A 163 17.35 -10.59 12.86
CA LYS A 163 17.94 -11.95 12.93
C LYS A 163 19.19 -12.12 12.10
N LEU A 164 19.64 -11.05 11.46
CA LEU A 164 20.95 -10.96 10.77
C LEU A 164 21.93 -10.17 11.64
#